data_6eb347b0b531693a63928a4949a47a55
#
_entry.id   6eb347b0b531693a63928a4949a47a55
#
_cell.length_a   1.000
_cell.length_b   1.000
_cell.length_c   1.000
_cell.angle_alpha   90.00
_cell.angle_beta   90.00
_cell.angle_gamma   90.00
#
_symmetry.space_group_name_H-M   'P 1'
#
loop_
_entity.id
_entity.type
_entity.pdbx_description
1 polymer ?
#
loop_
_entity_poly.entity_id
_entity_poly.type
_entity_poly.pdbx_seq_one_letter_code
_entity_poly.pdbx_strand_id
1 'polypeptide(L)'
;MKSFRKIYSLILFSFACLLGLNACSSDEEGVEPPQKEKQLVMAISYEPSEDLLAAADIKLTYTDGYGQKHTEAVKKKFEKSVIIVAFPINAGYEVSVTPKTSYEKKESYNIAVKEWVNITRNGIPVTGLPKSVKLLGVTDIEGLLRKGTLNTKTYFHFNAEGEFVAEPTDSI
;
A
#
# COMPACT_ATOMS: atom_id res chain seq x y z
N MET A 1 -4.01 21.36 -48.01
CA MET A 1 -4.81 20.19 -47.56
C MET A 1 -4.60 19.03 -48.51
N LYS A 2 -3.54 18.28 -48.40
CA LYS A 2 -3.29 16.99 -49.10
C LYS A 2 -2.03 16.39 -48.46
N SER A 3 -2.15 15.67 -47.32
CA SER A 3 -1.07 14.79 -46.85
C SER A 3 -1.42 13.89 -45.67
N PHE A 4 -2.70 13.66 -45.36
CA PHE A 4 -3.09 12.78 -44.23
C PHE A 4 -3.69 11.41 -44.64
N ARG A 5 -3.70 11.07 -45.94
CA ARG A 5 -4.33 9.83 -46.42
C ARG A 5 -3.38 8.65 -46.70
N LYS A 6 -2.10 8.78 -46.46
CA LYS A 6 -1.12 7.71 -46.80
C LYS A 6 -0.59 6.91 -45.60
N ILE A 7 -0.91 7.27 -44.39
CA ILE A 7 -0.39 6.58 -43.18
C ILE A 7 -1.29 5.44 -42.70
N TYR A 8 -2.60 5.46 -43.01
CA TYR A 8 -3.51 4.40 -42.60
C TYR A 8 -3.49 3.10 -43.40
N SER A 9 -2.83 3.11 -44.58
CA SER A 9 -2.77 1.94 -45.46
C SER A 9 -1.65 0.95 -45.11
N LEU A 10 -0.69 1.33 -44.28
CA LEU A 10 0.46 0.48 -43.95
C LEU A 10 0.29 -0.32 -42.64
N ILE A 11 -0.68 0.03 -41.83
CA ILE A 11 -0.93 -0.64 -40.54
C ILE A 11 -1.91 -1.84 -40.71
N LEU A 12 -2.70 -1.85 -41.77
CA LEU A 12 -3.70 -2.92 -41.99
C LEU A 12 -3.13 -4.21 -42.62
N PHE A 13 -1.88 -4.19 -43.12
CA PHE A 13 -1.30 -5.36 -43.80
C PHE A 13 -0.43 -6.24 -42.89
N SER A 14 -0.17 -5.81 -41.67
CA SER A 14 0.68 -6.55 -40.70
C SER A 14 -0.08 -7.52 -39.79
N PHE A 15 -1.43 -7.54 -39.86
CA PHE A 15 -2.25 -8.37 -38.97
C PHE A 15 -2.78 -9.66 -39.60
N ALA A 16 -2.49 -9.92 -40.87
CA ALA A 16 -3.05 -11.04 -41.62
C ALA A 16 -2.15 -12.27 -41.76
N CYS A 17 -0.93 -12.27 -41.22
CA CYS A 17 0.00 -13.41 -41.36
C CYS A 17 0.20 -14.25 -40.10
N LEU A 18 -0.61 -14.12 -39.06
CA LEU A 18 -0.49 -14.89 -37.81
C LEU A 18 -1.60 -15.93 -37.58
N LEU A 19 -2.41 -16.24 -38.61
CA LEU A 19 -3.45 -17.25 -38.48
C LEU A 19 -3.24 -18.44 -39.47
N GLY A 20 -2.11 -19.11 -39.31
CA GLY A 20 -1.98 -20.32 -40.16
C GLY A 20 -0.71 -21.10 -39.83
N LEU A 21 -0.68 -21.84 -38.75
CA LEU A 21 0.17 -23.04 -38.53
C LEU A 21 -0.19 -23.63 -37.16
N ASN A 22 -1.34 -24.30 -37.08
CA ASN A 22 -1.57 -25.30 -36.05
C ASN A 22 -2.38 -26.46 -36.65
N ALA A 23 -1.65 -27.38 -37.21
CA ALA A 23 -2.18 -28.72 -37.41
C ALA A 23 -1.05 -29.74 -37.18
N CYS A 24 -1.33 -30.68 -36.28
CA CYS A 24 -0.64 -31.95 -35.99
C CYS A 24 0.59 -31.90 -35.09
N SER A 25 0.44 -32.34 -33.83
CA SER A 25 0.66 -33.74 -33.48
C SER A 25 0.43 -33.92 -31.99
N SER A 26 -0.27 -34.95 -31.64
CA SER A 26 -0.52 -35.53 -30.33
C SER A 26 0.78 -35.83 -29.60
N ASP A 27 0.90 -35.27 -28.39
CA ASP A 27 1.40 -35.93 -27.19
C ASP A 27 0.92 -35.11 -25.99
N GLU A 28 -0.01 -35.70 -25.24
CA GLU A 28 -0.54 -35.17 -24.00
C GLU A 28 0.52 -35.24 -22.91
N GLU A 29 1.47 -34.32 -22.89
CA GLU A 29 2.07 -33.88 -21.64
C GLU A 29 1.27 -32.65 -21.19
N GLY A 30 0.51 -32.83 -20.10
CA GLY A 30 -0.28 -31.80 -19.50
C GLY A 30 0.61 -30.62 -19.09
N VAL A 31 0.72 -29.65 -19.97
CA VAL A 31 1.22 -28.33 -19.61
C VAL A 31 0.19 -27.74 -18.68
N GLU A 32 0.43 -27.85 -17.37
CA GLU A 32 -0.34 -27.09 -16.39
C GLU A 32 -0.36 -25.63 -16.88
N PRO A 33 -1.56 -25.01 -16.96
CA PRO A 33 -1.64 -23.59 -17.32
C PRO A 33 -0.71 -22.84 -16.37
N PRO A 34 0.07 -21.85 -16.85
CA PRO A 34 1.01 -21.12 -16.01
C PRO A 34 0.25 -20.66 -14.77
N GLN A 35 0.66 -21.18 -13.61
CA GLN A 35 0.06 -20.81 -12.34
C GLN A 35 0.13 -19.28 -12.30
N LYS A 36 -1.03 -18.63 -12.33
CA LYS A 36 -1.10 -17.19 -12.09
C LYS A 36 -0.36 -16.96 -10.78
N GLU A 37 0.83 -16.37 -10.88
CA GLU A 37 1.64 -16.05 -9.72
C GLU A 37 0.72 -15.43 -8.67
N LYS A 38 0.69 -16.04 -7.49
CA LYS A 38 -0.19 -15.65 -6.40
C LYS A 38 0.24 -14.26 -5.92
N GLN A 39 -0.29 -13.25 -6.57
CA GLN A 39 0.09 -11.86 -6.31
C GLN A 39 -0.47 -11.40 -4.97
N LEU A 40 0.41 -11.07 -4.02
CA LEU A 40 0.06 -10.40 -2.79
C LEU A 40 0.13 -8.88 -3.00
N VAL A 41 -0.93 -8.18 -2.60
CA VAL A 41 -1.00 -6.72 -2.66
C VAL A 41 -1.32 -6.20 -1.27
N MET A 42 -0.44 -5.34 -0.74
CA MET A 42 -0.68 -4.56 0.47
C MET A 42 -1.20 -3.18 0.09
N ALA A 43 -2.36 -2.82 0.61
CA ALA A 43 -2.92 -1.48 0.47
C ALA A 43 -2.96 -0.80 1.86
N ILE A 44 -2.46 0.42 1.92
CA ILE A 44 -2.36 1.23 3.15
C ILE A 44 -3.14 2.51 2.93
N SER A 45 -3.93 2.94 3.92
CA SER A 45 -4.54 4.25 3.99
C SER A 45 -4.35 4.85 5.37
N TYR A 46 -4.00 6.13 5.42
CA TYR A 46 -3.86 6.92 6.64
C TYR A 46 -4.44 8.31 6.41
N GLU A 47 -5.46 8.68 7.18
CA GLU A 47 -6.20 9.92 7.05
C GLU A 47 -6.21 10.67 8.39
N PRO A 48 -5.27 11.63 8.59
CA PRO A 48 -5.23 12.49 9.77
C PRO A 48 -6.21 13.66 9.64
N SER A 49 -6.72 14.17 10.77
CA SER A 49 -7.49 15.42 10.80
C SER A 49 -6.63 16.65 10.47
N GLU A 50 -7.28 17.73 10.05
CA GLU A 50 -6.61 18.99 9.77
C GLU A 50 -5.91 19.57 11.02
N ASP A 51 -6.53 19.46 12.20
CA ASP A 51 -5.92 19.89 13.46
C ASP A 51 -4.64 19.12 13.78
N LEU A 52 -4.61 17.81 13.49
CA LEU A 52 -3.39 17.01 13.66
C LEU A 52 -2.32 17.43 12.65
N LEU A 53 -2.68 17.62 11.38
CA LEU A 53 -1.76 18.10 10.34
C LEU A 53 -1.21 19.49 10.63
N ALA A 54 -2.01 20.36 11.25
CA ALA A 54 -1.57 21.70 11.64
C ALA A 54 -0.51 21.65 12.75
N ALA A 55 -0.68 20.78 13.77
CA ALA A 55 0.13 20.73 14.97
C ALA A 55 1.30 19.75 14.92
N ALA A 56 1.31 18.79 14.00
CA ALA A 56 2.27 17.69 13.98
C ALA A 56 2.95 17.51 12.61
N ASP A 57 4.21 17.08 12.65
CA ASP A 57 4.91 16.45 11.54
C ASP A 57 4.63 14.95 11.58
N ILE A 58 4.09 14.43 10.48
CA ILE A 58 3.71 13.03 10.36
C ILE A 58 4.56 12.38 9.28
N LYS A 59 5.21 11.26 9.63
CA LYS A 59 5.96 10.43 8.71
C LYS A 59 5.38 9.03 8.70
N LEU A 60 5.14 8.49 7.51
CA LEU A 60 4.72 7.12 7.32
C LEU A 60 5.84 6.35 6.62
N THR A 61 6.29 5.27 7.26
CA THR A 61 7.28 4.36 6.73
C THR A 61 6.61 3.04 6.40
N TYR A 62 6.75 2.55 5.17
CA TYR A 62 6.19 1.28 4.71
C TYR A 62 7.27 0.41 4.07
N THR A 63 7.04 -0.90 4.04
CA THR A 63 7.88 -1.83 3.28
C THR A 63 7.40 -1.92 1.84
N ASP A 64 8.32 -1.89 0.89
CA ASP A 64 8.02 -2.19 -0.51
C ASP A 64 7.92 -3.71 -0.76
N GLY A 65 7.70 -4.09 -2.02
CA GLY A 65 7.54 -5.50 -2.41
C GLY A 65 8.78 -6.37 -2.23
N TYR A 66 9.92 -5.76 -1.96
CA TYR A 66 11.22 -6.42 -1.70
C TYR A 66 11.64 -6.35 -0.23
N GLY A 67 10.81 -5.77 0.63
CA GLY A 67 11.11 -5.62 2.05
C GLY A 67 11.93 -4.38 2.41
N GLN A 68 12.19 -3.48 1.45
CA GLN A 68 12.90 -2.22 1.71
C GLN A 68 11.95 -1.20 2.33
N LYS A 69 12.45 -0.41 3.28
CA LYS A 69 11.67 0.63 3.95
C LYS A 69 11.72 1.94 3.19
N HIS A 70 10.57 2.53 2.96
CA HIS A 70 10.38 3.85 2.36
C HIS A 70 9.64 4.75 3.32
N THR A 71 10.11 5.98 3.51
CA THR A 71 9.50 6.97 4.41
C THR A 71 9.01 8.16 3.62
N GLU A 72 7.75 8.51 3.80
CA GLU A 72 7.10 9.66 3.18
C GLU A 72 6.47 10.58 4.24
N ALA A 73 6.52 11.90 4.00
CA ALA A 73 5.82 12.87 4.85
C ALA A 73 4.33 12.89 4.51
N VAL A 74 3.49 12.79 5.52
CA VAL A 74 2.03 12.84 5.36
C VAL A 74 1.56 14.29 5.50
N LYS A 75 1.16 14.89 4.39
CA LYS A 75 0.64 16.28 4.32
C LYS A 75 -0.87 16.37 4.11
N LYS A 76 -1.49 15.24 3.84
CA LYS A 76 -2.92 15.04 3.61
C LYS A 76 -3.23 13.55 3.76
N LYS A 77 -4.41 13.09 3.38
CA LYS A 77 -4.69 11.66 3.26
C LYS A 77 -3.58 10.97 2.45
N PHE A 78 -3.04 9.90 2.99
CA PHE A 78 -2.04 9.04 2.38
C PHE A 78 -2.68 7.73 1.93
N GLU A 79 -2.41 7.32 0.70
CA GLU A 79 -2.85 6.04 0.16
C GLU A 79 -1.70 5.42 -0.65
N LYS A 80 -1.44 4.14 -0.42
CA LYS A 80 -0.38 3.40 -1.10
C LYS A 80 -0.79 1.97 -1.35
N SER A 81 -0.47 1.45 -2.54
CA SER A 81 -0.55 0.03 -2.87
C SER A 81 0.83 -0.48 -3.22
N VAL A 82 1.18 -1.64 -2.68
CA VAL A 82 2.48 -2.30 -2.85
C VAL A 82 2.23 -3.74 -3.29
N ILE A 83 2.84 -4.14 -4.40
CA ILE A 83 2.86 -5.53 -4.84
C ILE A 83 4.03 -6.21 -4.13
N ILE A 84 3.74 -7.26 -3.36
CA ILE A 84 4.76 -8.04 -2.64
C ILE A 84 5.26 -9.14 -3.58
N VAL A 85 6.58 -9.15 -3.83
CA VAL A 85 7.23 -10.04 -4.79
C VAL A 85 8.36 -10.87 -4.18
N ALA A 86 8.88 -10.48 -3.02
CA ALA A 86 9.95 -11.19 -2.34
C ALA A 86 9.45 -11.83 -1.05
N PHE A 87 9.90 -13.07 -0.77
CA PHE A 87 9.56 -13.83 0.43
C PHE A 87 10.83 -14.51 0.99
N PRO A 88 10.95 -14.70 2.34
CA PRO A 88 9.99 -14.22 3.36
C PRO A 88 10.00 -12.70 3.51
N ILE A 89 8.93 -12.10 4.03
CA ILE A 89 8.82 -10.64 4.19
C ILE A 89 8.00 -10.27 5.44
N ASN A 90 8.38 -9.16 6.08
CA ASN A 90 7.54 -8.43 7.02
C ASN A 90 6.91 -7.25 6.27
N ALA A 91 5.69 -7.43 5.80
CA ALA A 91 4.94 -6.40 5.07
C ALA A 91 4.12 -5.56 6.04
N GLY A 92 4.24 -4.24 5.96
CA GLY A 92 3.49 -3.37 6.85
C GLY A 92 3.97 -1.93 6.82
N TYR A 93 3.58 -1.18 7.85
CA TYR A 93 3.91 0.23 7.98
C TYR A 93 4.03 0.66 9.43
N GLU A 94 4.68 1.79 9.61
CA GLU A 94 4.75 2.52 10.88
C GLU A 94 4.49 4.01 10.64
N VAL A 95 3.77 4.65 11.57
CA VAL A 95 3.52 6.09 11.56
C VAL A 95 4.18 6.71 12.77
N SER A 96 4.96 7.75 12.54
CA SER A 96 5.56 8.59 13.56
C SER A 96 4.91 9.97 13.50
N VAL A 97 4.36 10.41 14.63
CA VAL A 97 3.68 11.69 14.80
C VAL A 97 4.45 12.48 15.84
N THR A 98 5.05 13.62 15.44
CA THR A 98 5.86 14.47 16.30
C THR A 98 5.33 15.89 16.31
N PRO A 99 5.37 16.62 17.44
CA PRO A 99 4.93 18.02 17.45
C PRO A 99 5.81 18.86 16.52
N LYS A 100 5.20 19.76 15.77
CA LYS A 100 5.94 20.79 15.02
C LYS A 100 6.62 21.76 15.95
N THR A 101 7.72 22.33 15.50
CA THR A 101 8.45 23.37 16.23
C THR A 101 7.66 24.67 16.35
N SER A 102 6.78 24.93 15.37
CA SER A 102 5.87 26.08 15.36
C SER A 102 4.56 25.73 14.67
N TYR A 103 3.45 26.13 15.25
CA TYR A 103 2.10 26.04 14.69
C TYR A 103 1.18 27.04 15.38
N GLU A 104 0.05 27.38 14.74
CA GLU A 104 -0.97 28.24 15.33
C GLU A 104 -1.64 27.56 16.52
N LYS A 105 -1.53 28.18 17.69
CA LYS A 105 -2.13 27.66 18.93
C LYS A 105 -3.63 27.94 18.95
N LYS A 106 -4.39 26.90 19.28
CA LYS A 106 -5.85 26.95 19.47
C LYS A 106 -6.18 26.64 20.93
N GLU A 107 -7.35 27.07 21.39
CA GLU A 107 -7.86 26.73 22.72
C GLU A 107 -8.07 25.22 22.88
N SER A 108 -8.50 24.57 21.78
CA SER A 108 -8.66 23.12 21.73
C SER A 108 -8.52 22.57 20.30
N TYR A 109 -8.23 21.30 20.20
CA TYR A 109 -8.01 20.56 18.93
C TYR A 109 -8.94 19.37 18.85
N ASN A 110 -9.44 19.08 17.66
CA ASN A 110 -10.16 17.88 17.34
C ASN A 110 -9.25 16.91 16.55
N ILE A 111 -8.68 15.97 17.26
CA ILE A 111 -7.72 15.02 16.69
C ILE A 111 -8.46 13.79 16.22
N ALA A 112 -8.33 13.47 14.96
CA ALA A 112 -8.84 12.23 14.39
C ALA A 112 -7.80 11.60 13.46
N VAL A 113 -7.73 10.29 13.50
CA VAL A 113 -6.96 9.46 12.57
C VAL A 113 -7.84 8.30 12.16
N LYS A 114 -7.95 8.07 10.85
CA LYS A 114 -8.47 6.81 10.31
C LYS A 114 -7.34 6.13 9.56
N GLU A 115 -7.04 4.91 9.93
CA GLU A 115 -6.02 4.12 9.27
C GLU A 115 -6.52 2.71 8.99
N TRP A 116 -6.05 2.13 7.91
CA TRP A 116 -6.24 0.72 7.61
C TRP A 116 -5.08 0.22 6.75
N VAL A 117 -4.81 -1.05 6.92
CA VAL A 117 -3.98 -1.83 6.02
C VAL A 117 -4.76 -3.08 5.63
N ASN A 118 -4.69 -3.45 4.38
CA ASN A 118 -5.31 -4.66 3.85
C ASN A 118 -4.33 -5.36 2.94
N ILE A 119 -4.14 -6.67 3.16
CA ILE A 119 -3.32 -7.51 2.31
C ILE A 119 -4.24 -8.52 1.62
N THR A 120 -4.19 -8.52 0.30
CA THR A 120 -5.01 -9.42 -0.53
C THR A 120 -4.12 -10.36 -1.33
N ARG A 121 -4.60 -11.56 -1.59
CA ARG A 121 -4.03 -12.51 -2.54
C ARG A 121 -5.00 -12.70 -3.70
N ASN A 122 -4.61 -12.28 -4.91
CA ASN A 122 -5.49 -12.29 -6.09
C ASN A 122 -6.83 -11.57 -5.83
N GLY A 123 -6.81 -10.46 -5.06
CA GLY A 123 -8.00 -9.70 -4.70
C GLY A 123 -8.79 -10.26 -3.51
N ILE A 124 -8.46 -11.43 -2.98
CA ILE A 124 -9.11 -12.02 -1.80
C ILE A 124 -8.38 -11.55 -0.54
N PRO A 125 -9.06 -10.99 0.47
CA PRO A 125 -8.44 -10.58 1.73
C PRO A 125 -7.73 -11.75 2.44
N VAL A 126 -6.47 -11.53 2.81
CA VAL A 126 -5.66 -12.46 3.62
C VAL A 126 -5.65 -11.98 5.07
N THR A 127 -5.37 -10.70 5.27
CA THR A 127 -5.34 -10.06 6.58
C THR A 127 -5.53 -8.55 6.42
N GLY A 128 -5.92 -7.88 7.50
CA GLY A 128 -6.05 -6.44 7.52
C GLY A 128 -6.53 -5.93 8.87
N LEU A 129 -6.18 -4.70 9.18
CA LEU A 129 -6.51 -4.05 10.45
C LEU A 129 -7.02 -2.63 10.18
N PRO A 130 -8.31 -2.36 10.44
CA PRO A 130 -8.81 -1.00 10.57
C PRO A 130 -8.51 -0.46 11.96
N LYS A 131 -8.08 0.80 12.05
CA LYS A 131 -7.93 1.52 13.31
C LYS A 131 -8.47 2.93 13.16
N SER A 132 -9.17 3.42 14.18
CA SER A 132 -9.67 4.78 14.23
C SER A 132 -9.47 5.37 15.61
N VAL A 133 -8.93 6.58 15.66
CA VAL A 133 -8.79 7.37 16.88
C VAL A 133 -9.57 8.66 16.70
N LYS A 134 -10.34 9.05 17.72
CA LYS A 134 -11.04 10.34 17.73
C LYS A 134 -10.98 10.92 19.14
N LEU A 135 -10.31 12.06 19.28
CA LEU A 135 -10.16 12.82 20.50
C LEU A 135 -10.69 14.24 20.27
N LEU A 136 -11.67 14.65 21.05
CA LEU A 136 -12.33 15.96 20.94
C LEU A 136 -11.88 16.87 22.08
N GLY A 137 -11.73 18.17 21.80
CA GLY A 137 -11.45 19.17 22.81
C GLY A 137 -10.09 18.99 23.50
N VAL A 138 -9.06 18.50 22.78
CA VAL A 138 -7.72 18.35 23.32
C VAL A 138 -7.09 19.71 23.55
N THR A 139 -6.79 20.07 24.79
CA THR A 139 -6.18 21.36 25.19
C THR A 139 -4.66 21.27 25.27
N ASP A 140 -4.09 20.09 25.63
CA ASP A 140 -2.64 19.85 25.65
C ASP A 140 -2.24 18.94 24.47
N ILE A 141 -2.19 19.51 23.28
CA ILE A 141 -1.78 18.79 22.08
C ILE A 141 -0.30 18.38 22.13
N GLU A 142 0.57 19.22 22.68
CA GLU A 142 2.00 18.89 22.76
C GLU A 142 2.26 17.70 23.67
N GLY A 143 1.62 17.66 24.84
CA GLY A 143 1.69 16.54 25.77
C GLY A 143 1.15 15.24 25.15
N LEU A 144 0.04 15.33 24.39
CA LEU A 144 -0.50 14.19 23.65
C LEU A 144 0.50 13.64 22.63
N LEU A 145 1.08 14.53 21.80
CA LEU A 145 2.02 14.13 20.75
C LEU A 145 3.33 13.57 21.32
N ARG A 146 3.85 14.17 22.38
CA ARG A 146 5.07 13.69 23.05
C ARG A 146 4.92 12.31 23.68
N LYS A 147 3.72 11.94 24.12
CA LYS A 147 3.42 10.59 24.64
C LYS A 147 3.48 9.50 23.57
N GLY A 148 3.49 9.87 22.28
CA GLY A 148 3.55 8.93 21.16
C GLY A 148 2.31 8.05 20.99
N THR A 149 1.18 8.40 21.64
CA THR A 149 -0.06 7.58 21.59
C THR A 149 -0.69 7.51 20.21
N LEU A 150 -0.31 8.40 19.30
CA LEU A 150 -0.76 8.41 17.92
C LEU A 150 0.23 7.71 16.97
N ASN A 151 1.35 7.22 17.49
CA ASN A 151 2.27 6.41 16.69
C ASN A 151 1.65 5.02 16.47
N THR A 152 1.88 4.49 15.29
CA THR A 152 1.39 3.15 14.92
C THR A 152 2.54 2.34 14.34
N LYS A 153 2.56 1.04 14.65
CA LYS A 153 3.45 0.08 14.03
C LYS A 153 2.66 -1.19 13.77
N THR A 154 2.55 -1.58 12.50
CA THR A 154 1.78 -2.75 12.08
C THR A 154 2.55 -3.49 10.99
N TYR A 155 2.91 -4.75 11.24
CA TYR A 155 3.59 -5.62 10.30
C TYR A 155 2.92 -7.00 10.30
N PHE A 156 2.94 -7.62 9.13
CA PHE A 156 2.45 -8.96 8.87
C PHE A 156 3.60 -9.80 8.32
N HIS A 157 3.86 -10.94 8.94
CA HIS A 157 4.89 -11.84 8.51
C HIS A 157 4.37 -12.83 7.46
N PHE A 158 5.08 -12.96 6.36
CA PHE A 158 4.85 -13.99 5.34
C PHE A 158 6.10 -14.87 5.24
N ASN A 159 5.90 -16.19 5.28
CA ASN A 159 6.98 -17.18 5.17
C ASN A 159 7.56 -17.27 3.74
N ALA A 160 8.50 -18.17 3.51
CA ALA A 160 9.16 -18.36 2.21
C ALA A 160 8.18 -18.77 1.09
N GLU A 161 7.08 -19.45 1.44
CA GLU A 161 6.01 -19.86 0.53
C GLU A 161 5.01 -18.73 0.28
N GLY A 162 5.21 -17.58 0.92
CA GLY A 162 4.31 -16.42 0.85
C GLY A 162 3.02 -16.62 1.65
N GLU A 163 2.99 -17.55 2.61
CA GLU A 163 1.83 -17.76 3.47
C GLU A 163 1.88 -16.83 4.68
N PHE A 164 0.72 -16.31 5.07
CA PHE A 164 0.60 -15.49 6.25
C PHE A 164 0.81 -16.31 7.51
N VAL A 165 1.78 -15.92 8.31
CA VAL A 165 2.06 -16.51 9.62
C VAL A 165 1.38 -15.63 10.67
N ALA A 166 0.30 -16.14 11.25
CA ALA A 166 -0.41 -15.47 12.33
C ALA A 166 0.40 -15.61 13.63
N GLU A 167 1.43 -14.78 13.78
CA GLU A 167 2.04 -14.56 15.10
C GLU A 167 1.78 -13.14 15.55
N PRO A 168 1.37 -12.93 16.83
CA PRO A 168 1.41 -11.61 17.40
C PRO A 168 2.88 -11.18 17.48
N THR A 169 3.26 -10.22 16.69
CA THR A 169 4.54 -9.53 16.87
C THR A 169 4.44 -8.59 18.07
N ASP A 170 4.26 -9.16 19.24
CA ASP A 170 4.66 -8.56 20.50
C ASP A 170 6.09 -8.98 20.74
N SER A 171 7.00 -8.29 20.13
CA SER A 171 8.38 -8.21 20.65
C SER A 171 9.25 -7.46 19.64
N ILE A 172 9.44 -6.24 19.84
CA ILE A 172 10.71 -5.63 20.29
C ILE A 172 10.49 -4.14 20.42
#